data_309595a6049b6a5c90299e1499e17f84
#
_entry.id   309595a6049b6a5c90299e1499e17f84
#
_cell.length_a   1.000
_cell.length_b   1.000
_cell.length_c   1.000
_cell.angle_alpha   90.00
_cell.angle_beta   90.00
_cell.angle_gamma   90.00
#
_symmetry.space_group_name_H-M   'P 1'
#
loop_
_entity.id
_entity.type
_entity.pdbx_description
1 polymer ?
#
loop_
_entity_poly.entity_id
_entity_poly.type
_entity_poly.pdbx_seq_one_letter_code
_entity_poly.pdbx_strand_id
1 'polypeptide(L)'
;MQVFGSWRRLGLPERDPNDTPFTQSIVDRWTSFVRTHNPNPDPTYLHIRGYTNTTAETEASGVWEPVDAANPTMRFLQWPSKQQPLGRDEQCAALGLPVDCYL
;
A
#
# COMPACT_ATOMS: atom_id res chain seq x y z
N MET A 1 8.10 10.84 1.42
CA MET A 1 7.95 11.13 2.86
C MET A 1 7.06 10.15 3.59
N GLN A 2 6.00 9.64 2.97
CA GLN A 2 5.11 8.64 3.60
C GLN A 2 5.86 7.38 4.03
N VAL A 3 6.76 6.87 3.20
CA VAL A 3 7.52 5.63 3.48
C VAL A 3 8.32 5.70 4.78
N PHE A 4 8.87 6.86 5.13
CA PHE A 4 9.69 7.03 6.34
C PHE A 4 8.93 7.64 7.52
N GLY A 5 7.68 8.01 7.33
CA GLY A 5 6.89 8.66 8.37
C GLY A 5 7.48 9.99 8.89
N SER A 6 8.33 10.64 8.10
CA SER A 6 9.18 11.75 8.54
C SER A 6 8.57 13.13 8.32
N TRP A 7 7.38 13.24 7.76
CA TRP A 7 6.77 14.51 7.39
C TRP A 7 6.57 15.47 8.59
N ARG A 8 6.25 14.94 9.77
CA ARG A 8 6.12 15.75 10.99
C ARG A 8 7.45 16.36 11.43
N ARG A 9 8.56 15.62 11.28
CA ARG A 9 9.89 16.11 11.62
C ARG A 9 10.35 17.26 10.72
N LEU A 10 9.79 17.35 9.53
CA LEU A 10 10.08 18.39 8.56
C LEU A 10 9.18 19.63 8.74
N GLY A 11 8.33 19.65 9.77
CA GLY A 11 7.42 20.77 10.05
C GLY A 11 6.31 20.96 9.00
N LEU A 12 6.03 19.93 8.21
CA LEU A 12 4.97 19.99 7.20
C LEU A 12 3.60 19.84 7.87
N PRO A 13 2.63 20.68 7.51
CA PRO A 13 1.30 20.59 8.08
C PRO A 13 0.57 19.33 7.60
N GLU A 14 -0.27 18.80 8.46
CA GLU A 14 -1.25 17.79 8.08
C GLU A 14 -2.30 18.41 7.16
N ARG A 15 -2.46 17.86 5.96
CA ARG A 15 -3.42 18.36 4.96
C ARG A 15 -4.82 17.84 5.22
N ASP A 16 -4.90 16.62 5.76
CA ASP A 16 -6.11 15.84 5.91
C ASP A 16 -5.97 14.93 7.15
N PRO A 17 -7.04 14.70 7.94
CA PRO A 17 -7.01 13.77 9.06
C PRO A 17 -6.56 12.35 8.70
N ASN A 18 -6.61 11.98 7.43
CA ASN A 18 -6.17 10.68 6.93
C ASN A 18 -4.66 10.60 6.66
N ASP A 19 -3.94 11.72 6.65
CA ASP A 19 -2.49 11.73 6.38
C ASP A 19 -1.71 10.89 7.41
N THR A 20 -2.03 11.00 8.69
CA THR A 20 -1.38 10.22 9.75
C THR A 20 -1.67 8.72 9.65
N PRO A 21 -2.94 8.27 9.61
CA PRO A 21 -3.23 6.84 9.49
C PRO A 21 -2.72 6.25 8.17
N PHE A 22 -2.77 6.99 7.08
CA PHE A 22 -2.19 6.54 5.80
C PHE A 22 -0.67 6.34 5.92
N THR A 23 0.05 7.30 6.51
CA THR A 23 1.50 7.20 6.74
C THR A 23 1.84 5.97 7.58
N GLN A 24 1.09 5.70 8.64
CA GLN A 24 1.32 4.52 9.49
C GLN A 24 1.13 3.22 8.69
N SER A 25 0.06 3.12 7.91
CA SER A 25 -0.19 1.95 7.06
C SER A 25 0.93 1.72 6.05
N ILE A 26 1.44 2.77 5.40
CA ILE A 26 2.57 2.66 4.48
C ILE A 26 3.83 2.18 5.18
N VAL A 27 4.18 2.77 6.32
CA VAL A 27 5.37 2.37 7.09
C VAL A 27 5.27 0.92 7.53
N ASP A 28 4.12 0.48 8.02
CA ASP A 28 3.92 -0.89 8.49
C ASP A 28 4.01 -1.91 7.34
N ARG A 29 3.44 -1.58 6.17
CA ARG A 29 3.52 -2.44 4.99
C ARG A 29 4.95 -2.55 4.45
N TRP A 30 5.69 -1.45 4.35
CA TRP A 30 7.10 -1.45 3.94
C TRP A 30 7.98 -2.20 4.94
N THR A 31 7.76 -1.99 6.24
CA THR A 31 8.48 -2.71 7.30
C THR A 31 8.19 -4.21 7.23
N SER A 32 6.94 -4.60 7.04
CA SER A 32 6.56 -6.00 6.86
C SER A 32 7.28 -6.62 5.66
N PHE A 33 7.26 -5.93 4.51
CA PHE A 33 7.91 -6.41 3.30
C PHE A 33 9.42 -6.59 3.48
N VAL A 34 10.11 -5.62 4.08
CA VAL A 34 11.55 -5.71 4.34
C VAL A 34 11.90 -6.89 5.24
N ARG A 35 11.04 -7.21 6.21
CA ARG A 35 11.29 -8.29 7.18
C ARG A 35 10.90 -9.67 6.68
N THR A 36 9.86 -9.77 5.87
CA THR A 36 9.21 -11.06 5.54
C THR A 36 8.98 -11.28 4.05
N HIS A 37 9.34 -10.33 3.19
CA HIS A 37 9.00 -10.28 1.77
C HIS A 37 7.48 -10.31 1.51
N ASN A 38 6.68 -9.96 2.51
CA ASN A 38 5.24 -9.88 2.41
C ASN A 38 4.77 -8.48 2.86
N PRO A 39 4.07 -7.70 2.01
CA PRO A 39 3.60 -6.38 2.36
C PRO A 39 2.36 -6.38 3.26
N ASN A 40 1.86 -7.55 3.63
CA ASN A 40 0.73 -7.69 4.54
C ASN A 40 1.25 -7.88 5.96
N PRO A 41 1.11 -6.88 6.86
CA PRO A 41 1.57 -7.00 8.24
C PRO A 41 0.83 -8.13 8.98
N ASP A 42 1.55 -8.83 9.86
CA ASP A 42 0.95 -9.83 10.73
C ASP A 42 -0.06 -9.16 11.68
N PRO A 43 -1.33 -9.59 11.70
CA PRO A 43 -2.34 -9.05 12.61
C PRO A 43 -1.96 -9.14 14.09
N THR A 44 -1.29 -10.21 14.48
CA THR A 44 -0.81 -10.41 15.87
C THR A 44 0.22 -9.34 16.22
N TYR A 45 1.17 -9.08 15.32
CA TYR A 45 2.17 -8.03 15.50
C TYR A 45 1.52 -6.65 15.63
N LEU A 46 0.58 -6.32 14.74
CA LEU A 46 -0.14 -5.05 14.79
C LEU A 46 -0.90 -4.87 16.12
N HIS A 47 -1.55 -5.94 16.59
CA HIS A 47 -2.28 -5.94 17.84
C HIS A 47 -1.37 -5.70 19.05
N ILE A 48 -0.28 -6.44 19.16
CA ILE A 48 0.70 -6.30 20.26
C ILE A 48 1.31 -4.90 20.29
N ARG A 49 1.58 -4.32 19.13
CA ARG A 49 2.16 -2.98 19.01
C ARG A 49 1.13 -1.86 19.15
N GLY A 50 -0.15 -2.17 19.16
CA GLY A 50 -1.21 -1.16 19.21
C GLY A 50 -1.34 -0.31 17.96
N TYR A 51 -1.00 -0.85 16.79
CA TYR A 51 -1.09 -0.15 15.50
C TYR A 51 -2.50 -0.23 14.93
N THR A 52 -3.41 0.45 15.60
CA THR A 52 -4.86 0.37 15.37
C THR A 52 -5.28 0.89 13.99
N ASN A 53 -4.62 1.92 13.46
CA ASN A 53 -4.93 2.46 12.14
C ASN A 53 -4.65 1.43 11.04
N THR A 54 -3.48 0.80 11.07
CA THR A 54 -3.11 -0.23 10.10
C THR A 54 -3.99 -1.47 10.25
N THR A 55 -4.34 -1.86 11.47
CA THR A 55 -5.29 -2.95 11.73
C THR A 55 -6.63 -2.67 11.06
N ALA A 56 -7.23 -1.53 11.33
CA ALA A 56 -8.51 -1.14 10.75
C ALA A 56 -8.45 -1.07 9.22
N GLU A 57 -7.37 -0.56 8.65
CA GLU A 57 -7.17 -0.49 7.21
C GLU A 57 -7.07 -1.88 6.58
N THR A 58 -6.30 -2.79 7.16
CA THR A 58 -6.16 -4.15 6.64
C THR A 58 -7.45 -4.97 6.75
N GLU A 59 -8.22 -4.78 7.81
CA GLU A 59 -9.54 -5.39 7.95
C GLU A 59 -10.54 -4.87 6.90
N ALA A 60 -10.51 -3.56 6.63
CA ALA A 60 -11.43 -2.94 5.68
C ALA A 60 -11.07 -3.20 4.21
N SER A 61 -9.77 -3.26 3.89
CA SER A 61 -9.29 -3.29 2.50
C SER A 61 -8.77 -4.66 2.04
N GLY A 62 -8.64 -5.62 2.95
CA GLY A 62 -8.19 -6.97 2.64
C GLY A 62 -6.69 -7.10 2.37
N VAL A 63 -6.32 -8.24 1.84
CA VAL A 63 -4.93 -8.64 1.58
C VAL A 63 -4.39 -7.96 0.32
N TRP A 64 -3.15 -7.54 0.37
CA TRP A 64 -2.42 -7.13 -0.84
C TRP A 64 -1.98 -8.39 -1.59
N GLU A 65 -2.68 -8.68 -2.68
CA GLU A 65 -2.47 -9.88 -3.47
C GLU A 65 -1.22 -9.76 -4.34
N PRO A 66 -0.48 -10.88 -4.53
CA PRO A 66 0.57 -10.94 -5.55
C PRO A 66 0.00 -10.69 -6.95
N VAL A 67 0.85 -10.20 -7.84
CA VAL A 67 0.48 -10.05 -9.26
C VAL A 67 0.34 -11.42 -9.90
N ASP A 68 -0.81 -11.67 -10.52
CA ASP A 68 -1.06 -12.84 -11.36
C ASP A 68 -1.17 -12.39 -12.82
N ALA A 69 -0.34 -12.94 -13.70
CA ALA A 69 -0.34 -12.60 -15.11
C ALA A 69 -1.67 -12.95 -15.82
N ALA A 70 -2.39 -13.97 -15.33
CA ALA A 70 -3.69 -14.37 -15.89
C ALA A 70 -4.81 -13.39 -15.50
N ASN A 71 -4.69 -12.74 -14.34
CA ASN A 71 -5.65 -11.75 -13.84
C ASN A 71 -4.90 -10.65 -13.09
N PRO A 72 -4.19 -9.75 -13.80
CA PRO A 72 -3.32 -8.78 -13.18
C PRO A 72 -4.10 -7.77 -12.37
N THR A 73 -3.76 -7.66 -11.09
CA THR A 73 -4.30 -6.68 -10.17
C THR A 73 -3.19 -5.87 -9.52
N MET A 74 -3.53 -4.70 -9.03
CA MET A 74 -2.61 -3.82 -8.32
C MET A 74 -3.24 -3.30 -7.03
N ARG A 75 -2.39 -3.00 -6.05
CA ARG A 75 -2.83 -2.30 -4.85
C ARG A 75 -2.77 -0.81 -5.07
N PHE A 76 -3.91 -0.18 -5.00
CA PHE A 76 -4.00 1.27 -5.07
C PHE A 76 -3.81 1.85 -3.67
N LEU A 77 -2.65 2.50 -3.44
CA LEU A 77 -2.28 3.04 -2.14
C LEU A 77 -2.93 4.41 -1.94
N GLN A 78 -4.02 4.40 -1.23
CA GLN A 78 -4.76 5.56 -0.75
C GLN A 78 -5.29 5.25 0.65
N TRP A 79 -6.08 6.12 1.24
CA TRP A 79 -6.75 5.84 2.49
C TRP A 79 -8.27 5.77 2.31
N PRO A 80 -8.89 4.60 2.55
CA PRO A 80 -8.27 3.27 2.67
C PRO A 80 -7.70 2.77 1.32
N SER A 81 -6.72 1.87 1.37
CA SER A 81 -6.18 1.26 0.15
C SER A 81 -7.16 0.22 -0.42
N LYS A 82 -7.02 -0.09 -1.69
CA LYS A 82 -7.87 -1.10 -2.36
C LYS A 82 -7.10 -1.89 -3.40
N GLN A 83 -7.48 -3.15 -3.56
CA GLN A 83 -7.05 -3.98 -4.68
C GLN A 83 -7.95 -3.68 -5.87
N GLN A 84 -7.38 -3.52 -7.04
CA GLN A 84 -8.13 -3.25 -8.27
C GLN A 84 -7.42 -3.87 -9.47
N PRO A 85 -8.13 -4.10 -10.58
CA PRO A 85 -7.49 -4.54 -11.81
C PRO A 85 -6.37 -3.59 -12.23
N LEU A 86 -5.32 -4.14 -12.85
CA LEU A 86 -4.25 -3.34 -13.42
C LEU A 86 -4.85 -2.42 -14.48
N GLY A 87 -4.72 -1.12 -14.27
CA GLY A 87 -5.25 -0.11 -15.15
C GLY A 87 -4.22 0.37 -16.18
N ARG A 88 -4.71 1.12 -17.19
CA ARG A 88 -3.89 1.78 -18.21
C ARG A 88 -3.33 0.87 -19.30
N ASP A 89 -3.91 -0.31 -19.50
CA ASP A 89 -3.51 -1.20 -20.60
C ASP A 89 -3.63 -0.51 -21.96
N GLU A 90 -4.68 0.26 -22.17
CA GLU A 90 -4.89 1.04 -23.39
C GLU A 90 -3.80 2.08 -23.61
N GLN A 91 -3.42 2.81 -22.56
CA GLN A 91 -2.35 3.81 -22.63
C GLN A 91 -0.99 3.17 -22.87
N CYS A 92 -0.70 2.06 -22.22
CA CYS A 92 0.53 1.30 -22.43
C CYS A 92 0.60 0.72 -23.86
N ALA A 93 -0.51 0.19 -24.37
CA ALA A 93 -0.60 -0.30 -25.74
C ALA A 93 -0.38 0.82 -26.76
N ALA A 94 -0.93 2.01 -26.53
CA ALA A 94 -0.73 3.18 -27.39
C ALA A 94 0.73 3.63 -27.44
N LEU A 95 1.51 3.37 -26.36
CA LEU A 95 2.94 3.64 -26.28
C LEU A 95 3.81 2.49 -26.84
N GLY A 96 3.18 1.40 -27.31
CA GLY A 96 3.88 0.23 -27.80
C GLY A 96 4.59 -0.58 -26.73
N LEU A 97 4.16 -0.46 -25.47
CA LEU A 97 4.73 -1.22 -24.34
C LEU A 97 3.98 -2.54 -24.17
N PRO A 98 4.63 -3.68 -24.37
CA PRO A 98 4.01 -4.97 -24.11
C PRO A 98 3.79 -5.18 -22.61
N VAL A 99 2.73 -5.93 -22.27
CA VAL A 99 2.34 -6.21 -20.87
C VAL A 99 3.49 -6.83 -20.08
N ASP A 100 4.27 -7.68 -20.68
CA ASP A 100 5.40 -8.39 -20.06
C ASP A 100 6.52 -7.44 -19.60
N CYS A 101 6.54 -6.19 -20.04
CA CYS A 101 7.56 -5.23 -19.65
C CYS A 101 7.27 -4.54 -18.29
N TYR A 102 6.04 -4.65 -17.78
CA TYR A 102 5.62 -3.99 -16.54
C TYR A 102 4.83 -4.87 -15.57
N LEU A 103 4.73 -6.13 -15.87
CA LEU A 103 4.33 -7.20 -14.96
C LEU A 103 5.58 -8.01 -14.53
#